data_4f96be33e3829ee1eca17846bf2946fd
#
_entry.id   4f96be33e3829ee1eca17846bf2946fd
#
_cell.length_a   1.000
_cell.length_b   1.000
_cell.length_c   1.000
_cell.angle_alpha   90.00
_cell.angle_beta   90.00
_cell.angle_gamma   90.00
#
_symmetry.space_group_name_H-M   'P 1'
#
loop_
_entity.id
_entity.type
_entity.pdbx_description
1 polymer ?
#
loop_
_entity_poly.entity_id
_entity_poly.type
_entity_poly.pdbx_seq_one_letter_code
_entity_poly.pdbx_strand_id
1 'polypeptide(L)'
;LKYYADTYVGQRAKSYIENYDLNEPWCCWVSFGGPHEPWDAPDPYSKMYSPSDMPAARPIPRDCDGRPKGNLDKLLADSPNLSSHDIAALRANYAGNISLIDDQIGQLIDTISARKQIDNTVIILVSDHGEMNGDAGLLYKSNFLDGAVRVPLLVSAPGTMQGVTCSSLVEWFDSGPTIVELTDGIIDYPQFAR
;
A
#
# COMPACT_ATOMS: atom_id res chain seq x y z
N LEU A 1 6.04 -11.25 16.96
CA LEU A 1 6.19 -11.11 15.49
C LEU A 1 5.75 -12.36 14.73
N LYS A 2 6.21 -13.56 15.08
CA LYS A 2 5.95 -14.80 14.32
C LYS A 2 4.46 -15.08 14.01
N TYR A 3 3.56 -14.58 14.84
CA TYR A 3 2.11 -14.80 14.70
C TYR A 3 1.34 -13.57 14.19
N TYR A 4 2.03 -12.48 13.88
CA TYR A 4 1.41 -11.31 13.28
C TYR A 4 1.12 -11.59 11.80
N ALA A 5 -0.06 -11.19 11.32
CA ALA A 5 -0.55 -11.59 10.01
C ALA A 5 0.41 -11.25 8.87
N ASP A 6 0.91 -10.01 8.82
CA ASP A 6 1.79 -9.57 7.73
C ASP A 6 3.17 -10.23 7.80
N THR A 7 3.69 -10.49 9.02
CA THR A 7 4.91 -11.29 9.18
C THR A 7 4.71 -12.71 8.65
N TYR A 8 3.55 -13.31 8.92
CA TYR A 8 3.24 -14.64 8.40
C TYR A 8 3.16 -14.65 6.88
N VAL A 9 2.48 -13.67 6.27
CA VAL A 9 2.37 -13.52 4.82
C VAL A 9 3.75 -13.39 4.19
N GLY A 10 4.60 -12.48 4.70
CA GLY A 10 5.96 -12.28 4.21
C GLY A 10 6.80 -13.55 4.31
N GLN A 11 6.75 -14.24 5.44
CA GLN A 11 7.49 -15.51 5.64
C GLN A 11 7.00 -16.62 4.69
N ARG A 12 5.69 -16.71 4.42
CA ARG A 12 5.14 -17.69 3.48
C ARG A 12 5.57 -17.39 2.05
N ALA A 13 5.51 -16.13 1.62
CA ALA A 13 5.98 -15.70 0.30
C ALA A 13 7.49 -15.96 0.15
N LYS A 14 8.29 -15.61 1.15
CA LYS A 14 9.71 -15.91 1.20
C LYS A 14 9.99 -17.41 1.03
N SER A 15 9.33 -18.24 1.83
CA SER A 15 9.48 -19.70 1.75
C SER A 15 9.07 -20.25 0.39
N TYR A 16 8.03 -19.70 -0.23
CA TYR A 16 7.64 -20.08 -1.59
C TYR A 16 8.76 -19.76 -2.60
N ILE A 17 9.27 -18.54 -2.59
CA ILE A 17 10.35 -18.12 -3.49
C ILE A 17 11.62 -18.95 -3.26
N GLU A 18 12.01 -19.18 -1.99
CA GLU A 18 13.20 -19.97 -1.65
C GLU A 18 13.16 -21.40 -2.18
N ASN A 19 12.00 -22.04 -2.11
CA ASN A 19 11.81 -23.44 -2.43
C ASN A 19 11.24 -23.70 -3.83
N TYR A 20 11.03 -22.66 -4.63
CA TYR A 20 10.59 -22.83 -6.00
C TYR A 20 11.69 -23.44 -6.85
N ASP A 21 11.54 -24.68 -7.25
CA ASP A 21 12.55 -25.52 -7.90
C ASP A 21 12.26 -25.81 -9.40
N LEU A 22 11.15 -25.33 -9.92
CA LEU A 22 10.80 -25.48 -11.32
C LEU A 22 11.65 -24.51 -12.18
N ASN A 23 12.02 -24.97 -13.39
CA ASN A 23 12.71 -24.16 -14.39
C ASN A 23 11.73 -23.33 -15.25
N GLU A 24 10.62 -22.96 -14.66
CA GLU A 24 9.56 -22.21 -15.32
C GLU A 24 9.45 -20.81 -14.71
N PRO A 25 8.97 -19.82 -15.47
CA PRO A 25 8.62 -18.52 -14.89
C PRO A 25 7.59 -18.66 -13.76
N TRP A 26 7.70 -17.83 -12.75
CA TRP A 26 6.76 -17.79 -11.64
C TRP A 26 6.13 -16.40 -11.49
N CYS A 27 4.93 -16.38 -10.96
CA CYS A 27 4.24 -15.18 -10.53
C CYS A 27 3.80 -15.37 -9.08
N CYS A 28 4.10 -14.41 -8.23
CA CYS A 28 3.73 -14.45 -6.83
C CYS A 28 2.96 -13.18 -6.45
N TRP A 29 1.69 -13.33 -6.14
CA TRP A 29 0.88 -12.26 -5.56
C TRP A 29 1.01 -12.32 -4.04
N VAL A 30 1.61 -11.29 -3.44
CA VAL A 30 1.78 -11.17 -1.99
C VAL A 30 0.86 -10.06 -1.49
N SER A 31 -0.17 -10.44 -0.74
CA SER A 31 -1.16 -9.52 -0.21
C SER A 31 -0.96 -9.35 1.30
N PHE A 32 -0.46 -8.20 1.71
CA PHE A 32 -0.41 -7.81 3.11
C PHE A 32 -1.76 -7.23 3.53
N GLY A 33 -2.20 -7.53 4.75
CA GLY A 33 -3.41 -6.95 5.33
C GLY A 33 -3.20 -5.56 5.90
N GLY A 34 -2.01 -5.32 6.40
CA GLY A 34 -1.64 -4.00 6.94
C GLY A 34 -1.32 -2.97 5.83
N PRO A 35 -1.30 -1.70 6.20
CA PRO A 35 -1.56 -1.11 7.53
C PRO A 35 -3.04 -0.89 7.85
N HIS A 36 -3.96 -1.71 7.31
CA HIS A 36 -5.39 -1.70 7.65
C HIS A 36 -5.61 -1.89 9.15
N GLU A 37 -6.72 -1.42 9.68
CA GLU A 37 -7.08 -1.67 11.08
C GLU A 37 -7.24 -3.18 11.40
N PRO A 38 -7.00 -3.59 12.65
CA PRO A 38 -6.64 -2.79 13.82
C PRO A 38 -5.20 -2.26 13.73
N TRP A 39 -5.01 -1.02 14.19
CA TRP A 39 -3.67 -0.39 14.20
C TRP A 39 -2.92 -0.86 15.45
N ASP A 40 -2.42 -2.07 15.41
CA ASP A 40 -1.83 -2.82 16.53
C ASP A 40 -0.44 -3.37 16.19
N ALA A 41 0.37 -2.53 15.52
CA ALA A 41 1.74 -2.89 15.17
C ALA A 41 2.45 -3.59 16.34
N PRO A 42 3.09 -4.74 16.12
CA PRO A 42 3.80 -5.45 17.17
C PRO A 42 5.14 -4.78 17.49
N ASP A 43 5.69 -5.03 18.69
CA ASP A 43 7.07 -4.62 19.00
C ASP A 43 8.08 -5.28 18.05
N PRO A 44 9.11 -4.56 17.57
CA PRO A 44 9.48 -3.19 17.97
C PRO A 44 8.75 -2.07 17.22
N TYR A 45 7.97 -2.35 16.21
CA TYR A 45 7.35 -1.37 15.29
C TYR A 45 6.36 -0.45 16.01
N SER A 46 5.63 -0.95 17.00
CA SER A 46 4.71 -0.16 17.84
C SER A 46 5.39 1.00 18.59
N LYS A 47 6.71 0.95 18.74
CA LYS A 47 7.53 1.93 19.45
C LYS A 47 8.52 2.66 18.55
N MET A 48 8.47 2.41 17.24
CA MET A 48 9.43 2.96 16.29
C MET A 48 9.23 4.47 16.06
N TYR A 49 8.01 4.93 16.13
CA TYR A 49 7.63 6.31 15.92
C TYR A 49 6.99 6.92 17.16
N SER A 50 7.37 8.17 17.48
CA SER A 50 6.72 8.92 18.54
C SER A 50 5.48 9.66 18.01
N PRO A 51 4.35 9.66 18.73
CA PRO A 51 3.20 10.48 18.36
C PRO A 51 3.54 11.98 18.18
N SER A 52 4.53 12.49 18.95
CA SER A 52 4.98 13.89 18.85
C SER A 52 5.63 14.23 17.50
N ASP A 53 6.14 13.23 16.78
CA ASP A 53 6.84 13.41 15.51
C ASP A 53 5.90 13.27 14.30
N MET A 54 4.66 12.88 14.55
CA MET A 54 3.68 12.71 13.50
C MET A 54 3.16 14.05 12.97
N PRO A 55 3.01 14.19 11.65
CA PRO A 55 2.42 15.38 11.07
C PRO A 55 0.99 15.58 11.56
N ALA A 56 0.58 16.84 11.72
CA ALA A 56 -0.79 17.17 12.06
C ALA A 56 -1.77 16.72 10.96
N ALA A 57 -2.97 16.33 11.36
CA ALA A 57 -4.04 16.04 10.41
C ALA A 57 -4.39 17.28 9.57
N ARG A 58 -4.66 17.04 8.29
CA ARG A 58 -5.16 18.11 7.40
C ARG A 58 -6.54 18.54 7.85
N PRO A 59 -6.83 19.85 7.86
CA PRO A 59 -8.15 20.33 8.28
C PRO A 59 -9.24 19.93 7.30
N ILE A 60 -10.48 20.00 7.75
CA ILE A 60 -11.65 19.85 6.90
C ILE A 60 -11.62 20.93 5.82
N PRO A 61 -11.76 20.59 4.54
CA PRO A 61 -11.83 21.57 3.47
C PRO A 61 -13.00 22.56 3.71
N ARG A 62 -12.70 23.86 3.70
CA ARG A 62 -13.72 24.90 3.95
C ARG A 62 -14.56 25.18 2.72
N ASP A 63 -13.98 25.04 1.54
CA ASP A 63 -14.64 25.23 0.24
C ASP A 63 -14.62 23.93 -0.55
N CYS A 64 -15.78 23.47 -0.91
CA CYS A 64 -15.95 22.29 -1.74
C CYS A 64 -16.26 22.63 -3.21
N ASP A 65 -16.08 23.87 -3.66
CA ASP A 65 -16.24 24.36 -5.04
C ASP A 65 -17.43 23.71 -5.81
N GLY A 66 -18.63 23.77 -5.21
CA GLY A 66 -19.84 23.19 -5.80
C GLY A 66 -19.96 21.66 -5.67
N ARG A 67 -19.04 20.99 -5.00
CA ARG A 67 -19.15 19.54 -4.72
C ARG A 67 -20.19 19.28 -3.61
N PRO A 68 -20.88 18.13 -3.66
CA PRO A 68 -21.90 17.80 -2.66
C PRO A 68 -21.30 17.70 -1.26
N LYS A 69 -21.54 18.71 -0.43
CA LYS A 69 -21.10 18.73 0.97
C LYS A 69 -21.77 17.63 1.81
N GLY A 70 -22.97 17.20 1.41
CA GLY A 70 -23.76 16.25 2.15
C GLY A 70 -23.11 14.87 2.37
N ASN A 71 -22.25 14.41 1.47
CA ASN A 71 -21.51 13.16 1.69
C ASN A 71 -20.42 13.32 2.74
N LEU A 72 -19.70 14.44 2.73
CA LEU A 72 -18.67 14.72 3.74
C LEU A 72 -19.30 14.92 5.12
N ASP A 73 -20.41 15.67 5.21
CA ASP A 73 -21.13 15.89 6.46
C ASP A 73 -21.64 14.57 7.06
N LYS A 74 -22.10 13.63 6.22
CA LYS A 74 -22.50 12.29 6.66
C LYS A 74 -21.33 11.48 7.17
N LEU A 75 -20.21 11.47 6.44
CA LEU A 75 -18.99 10.76 6.86
C LEU A 75 -18.44 11.32 8.17
N LEU A 76 -18.49 12.64 8.37
CA LEU A 76 -18.08 13.29 9.61
C LEU A 76 -19.00 12.94 10.79
N ALA A 77 -20.31 12.84 10.55
CA ALA A 77 -21.27 12.45 11.58
C ALA A 77 -21.06 10.99 12.05
N ASP A 78 -20.60 10.12 11.16
CA ASP A 78 -20.33 8.72 11.46
C ASP A 78 -18.89 8.49 11.97
N SER A 79 -18.02 9.50 11.92
CA SER A 79 -16.63 9.39 12.35
C SER A 79 -16.48 9.56 13.86
N PRO A 80 -15.58 8.81 14.52
CA PRO A 80 -15.31 8.98 15.93
C PRO A 80 -14.67 10.34 16.20
N ASN A 81 -15.08 10.99 17.28
CA ASN A 81 -14.48 12.26 17.71
C ASN A 81 -13.16 11.99 18.44
N LEU A 82 -12.05 11.97 17.70
CA LEU A 82 -10.71 11.76 18.22
C LEU A 82 -10.03 13.07 18.54
N SER A 83 -9.28 13.11 19.63
CA SER A 83 -8.39 14.22 19.94
C SER A 83 -7.18 14.22 19.01
N SER A 84 -6.49 15.37 18.89
CA SER A 84 -5.24 15.46 18.15
C SER A 84 -4.16 14.50 18.67
N HIS A 85 -4.19 14.21 19.97
CA HIS A 85 -3.29 13.22 20.58
C HIS A 85 -3.61 11.79 20.13
N ASP A 86 -4.89 11.42 20.07
CA ASP A 86 -5.31 10.09 19.60
C ASP A 86 -4.96 9.90 18.13
N ILE A 87 -5.17 10.93 17.30
CA ILE A 87 -4.79 10.91 15.88
C ILE A 87 -3.28 10.75 15.72
N ALA A 88 -2.48 11.45 16.52
CA ALA A 88 -1.03 11.34 16.47
C ALA A 88 -0.56 9.93 16.89
N ALA A 89 -1.15 9.35 17.93
CA ALA A 89 -0.86 7.98 18.36
C ALA A 89 -1.24 6.95 17.30
N LEU A 90 -2.40 7.10 16.66
CA LEU A 90 -2.84 6.27 15.55
C LEU A 90 -1.84 6.33 14.38
N ARG A 91 -1.43 7.53 13.97
CA ARG A 91 -0.44 7.73 12.89
C ARG A 91 0.90 7.10 13.20
N ALA A 92 1.38 7.20 14.43
CA ALA A 92 2.62 6.57 14.85
C ALA A 92 2.54 5.04 14.72
N ASN A 93 1.43 4.45 15.12
CA ASN A 93 1.21 3.01 14.99
C ASN A 93 1.06 2.59 13.51
N TYR A 94 0.32 3.36 12.72
CA TYR A 94 0.18 3.15 11.27
C TYR A 94 1.54 3.17 10.57
N ALA A 95 2.41 4.14 10.89
CA ALA A 95 3.77 4.20 10.37
C ALA A 95 4.60 2.97 10.78
N GLY A 96 4.41 2.48 12.00
CA GLY A 96 5.02 1.24 12.48
C GLY A 96 4.59 0.02 11.64
N ASN A 97 3.30 -0.10 11.33
CA ASN A 97 2.81 -1.16 10.44
C ASN A 97 3.41 -1.07 9.03
N ILE A 98 3.53 0.15 8.47
CA ILE A 98 4.21 0.34 7.18
C ILE A 98 5.66 -0.15 7.25
N SER A 99 6.40 0.18 8.30
CA SER A 99 7.79 -0.27 8.47
C SER A 99 7.90 -1.78 8.62
N LEU A 100 6.95 -2.43 9.27
CA LEU A 100 6.89 -3.89 9.33
C LEU A 100 6.73 -4.50 7.93
N ILE A 101 5.83 -3.95 7.11
CA ILE A 101 5.60 -4.43 5.75
C ILE A 101 6.82 -4.18 4.88
N ASP A 102 7.45 -3.02 5.00
CA ASP A 102 8.68 -2.68 4.29
C ASP A 102 9.81 -3.67 4.58
N ASP A 103 9.99 -4.04 5.85
CA ASP A 103 10.95 -5.08 6.25
C ASP A 103 10.61 -6.46 5.64
N GLN A 104 9.32 -6.80 5.52
CA GLN A 104 8.94 -8.05 4.85
C GLN A 104 9.23 -7.98 3.34
N ILE A 105 8.96 -6.86 2.68
CA ILE A 105 9.29 -6.64 1.27
C ILE A 105 10.80 -6.71 1.06
N GLY A 106 11.58 -6.08 1.93
CA GLY A 106 13.04 -6.16 1.91
C GLY A 106 13.53 -7.60 1.93
N GLN A 107 13.00 -8.44 2.82
CA GLN A 107 13.35 -9.87 2.89
C GLN A 107 12.99 -10.65 1.61
N LEU A 108 11.90 -10.30 0.93
CA LEU A 108 11.53 -10.90 -0.35
C LEU A 108 12.53 -10.52 -1.44
N ILE A 109 12.91 -9.25 -1.52
CA ILE A 109 13.91 -8.74 -2.47
C ILE A 109 15.26 -9.41 -2.24
N ASP A 110 15.70 -9.53 -0.98
CA ASP A 110 16.94 -10.23 -0.61
C ASP A 110 16.90 -11.69 -1.04
N THR A 111 15.75 -12.35 -0.89
CA THR A 111 15.56 -13.75 -1.29
C THR A 111 15.67 -13.91 -2.81
N ILE A 112 15.04 -13.04 -3.59
CA ILE A 112 15.11 -13.03 -5.06
C ILE A 112 16.56 -12.78 -5.50
N SER A 113 17.25 -11.85 -4.83
CA SER A 113 18.65 -11.51 -5.09
C SER A 113 19.59 -12.68 -4.79
N ALA A 114 19.39 -13.37 -3.67
CA ALA A 114 20.17 -14.56 -3.28
C ALA A 114 20.02 -15.70 -4.30
N ARG A 115 18.87 -15.79 -4.95
CA ARG A 115 18.60 -16.72 -6.06
C ARG A 115 19.17 -16.24 -7.41
N LYS A 116 19.81 -15.07 -7.47
CA LYS A 116 20.31 -14.43 -8.70
C LYS A 116 19.23 -14.19 -9.75
N GLN A 117 18.03 -13.90 -9.31
CA GLN A 117 16.85 -13.68 -10.17
C GLN A 117 16.42 -12.21 -10.21
N ILE A 118 17.03 -11.33 -9.42
CA ILE A 118 16.60 -9.92 -9.30
C ILE A 118 16.66 -9.18 -10.65
N ASP A 119 17.66 -9.47 -11.47
CA ASP A 119 17.82 -8.86 -12.80
C ASP A 119 16.85 -9.42 -13.87
N ASN A 120 16.06 -10.42 -13.50
CA ASN A 120 15.04 -11.05 -14.36
C ASN A 120 13.69 -11.13 -13.66
N THR A 121 13.42 -10.25 -12.71
CA THR A 121 12.16 -10.21 -11.96
C THR A 121 11.55 -8.83 -12.05
N VAL A 122 10.28 -8.77 -12.37
CA VAL A 122 9.47 -7.55 -12.24
C VAL A 122 8.85 -7.52 -10.87
N ILE A 123 9.04 -6.41 -10.16
CA ILE A 123 8.45 -6.17 -8.84
C ILE A 123 7.50 -4.99 -8.97
N ILE A 124 6.24 -5.20 -8.62
CA ILE A 124 5.20 -4.17 -8.59
C ILE A 124 4.69 -4.07 -7.16
N LEU A 125 4.85 -2.89 -6.55
CA LEU A 125 4.26 -2.55 -5.26
C LEU A 125 3.11 -1.57 -5.49
N VAL A 126 1.93 -1.93 -5.03
CA VAL A 126 0.72 -1.13 -5.19
C VAL A 126 -0.17 -1.28 -3.95
N SER A 127 -0.95 -0.27 -3.64
CA SER A 127 -2.05 -0.34 -2.66
C SER A 127 -3.39 -0.19 -3.36
N ASP A 128 -4.40 -0.86 -2.86
CA ASP A 128 -5.78 -0.79 -3.37
C ASP A 128 -6.47 0.54 -3.01
N HIS A 129 -6.23 1.06 -1.81
CA HIS A 129 -6.71 2.36 -1.33
C HIS A 129 -5.77 2.88 -0.23
N GLY A 130 -5.95 4.14 0.12
CA GLY A 130 -5.27 4.77 1.24
C GLY A 130 -6.09 4.75 2.53
N GLU A 131 -5.72 5.61 3.45
CA GLU A 131 -6.34 5.78 4.77
C GLU A 131 -6.36 7.26 5.14
N MET A 132 -7.47 7.76 5.66
CA MET A 132 -7.61 9.17 6.03
C MET A 132 -6.79 9.53 7.26
N ASN A 133 -6.62 8.61 8.21
CA ASN A 133 -5.76 8.80 9.39
C ASN A 133 -6.00 10.12 10.14
N GLY A 134 -7.25 10.56 10.22
CA GLY A 134 -7.65 11.82 10.84
C GLY A 134 -7.65 13.02 9.90
N ASP A 135 -7.16 12.92 8.68
CA ASP A 135 -7.28 13.99 7.69
C ASP A 135 -8.74 14.31 7.40
N ALA A 136 -9.05 15.60 7.29
CA ALA A 136 -10.42 16.11 7.16
C ALA A 136 -11.39 15.66 8.27
N GLY A 137 -10.87 15.27 9.45
CA GLY A 137 -11.66 14.73 10.56
C GLY A 137 -12.16 13.31 10.34
N LEU A 138 -11.64 12.61 9.33
CA LEU A 138 -12.11 11.28 8.92
C LEU A 138 -11.10 10.19 9.29
N LEU A 139 -11.61 8.99 9.52
CA LEU A 139 -10.87 7.73 9.53
C LEU A 139 -11.33 6.86 8.36
N TYR A 140 -10.51 5.84 8.06
CA TYR A 140 -10.80 4.85 7.03
C TYR A 140 -10.78 5.45 5.61
N LYS A 141 -11.54 4.88 4.75
CA LYS A 141 -11.67 5.13 3.30
C LYS A 141 -13.16 5.37 2.96
N SER A 142 -13.59 5.06 1.77
CA SER A 142 -14.96 5.25 1.26
C SER A 142 -15.28 6.69 0.87
N ASN A 143 -14.25 7.42 0.45
CA ASN A 143 -14.34 8.77 -0.08
C ASN A 143 -13.32 8.99 -1.19
N PHE A 144 -13.33 10.15 -1.84
CA PHE A 144 -12.42 10.52 -2.94
C PHE A 144 -11.44 11.62 -2.54
N LEU A 145 -11.13 11.74 -1.24
CA LEU A 145 -10.09 12.66 -0.78
C LEU A 145 -8.70 12.03 -0.96
N ASP A 146 -7.69 12.87 -1.07
CA ASP A 146 -6.31 12.47 -1.34
C ASP A 146 -5.82 11.34 -0.43
N GLY A 147 -6.15 11.39 0.86
CA GLY A 147 -5.73 10.35 1.82
C GLY A 147 -6.25 8.95 1.47
N ALA A 148 -7.42 8.87 0.81
CA ALA A 148 -8.02 7.60 0.41
C ALA A 148 -7.61 7.16 -1.01
N VAL A 149 -7.39 8.09 -1.95
CA VAL A 149 -7.22 7.74 -3.37
C VAL A 149 -5.79 7.87 -3.90
N ARG A 150 -4.92 8.63 -3.23
CA ARG A 150 -3.51 8.75 -3.63
C ARG A 150 -2.68 7.67 -2.96
N VAL A 151 -2.51 6.58 -3.67
CA VAL A 151 -1.77 5.40 -3.22
C VAL A 151 -0.43 5.25 -3.92
N PRO A 152 0.54 4.55 -3.32
CA PRO A 152 1.79 4.25 -3.99
C PRO A 152 1.59 3.27 -5.14
N LEU A 153 2.32 3.49 -6.23
CA LEU A 153 2.57 2.53 -7.29
C LEU A 153 4.06 2.62 -7.66
N LEU A 154 4.81 1.57 -7.34
CA LEU A 154 6.23 1.47 -7.66
C LEU A 154 6.45 0.25 -8.55
N VAL A 155 7.25 0.43 -9.60
CA VAL A 155 7.61 -0.63 -10.52
C VAL A 155 9.12 -0.71 -10.63
N SER A 156 9.67 -1.88 -10.40
CA SER A 156 11.05 -2.23 -10.70
C SER A 156 11.06 -3.37 -11.70
N ALA A 157 11.59 -3.13 -12.89
CA ALA A 157 11.61 -4.12 -13.95
C ALA A 157 12.95 -4.09 -14.70
N PRO A 158 13.42 -5.23 -15.25
CA PRO A 158 14.61 -5.30 -16.08
C PRO A 158 14.51 -4.34 -17.27
N GLY A 159 15.59 -3.60 -17.55
CA GLY A 159 15.64 -2.69 -18.69
C GLY A 159 14.85 -1.38 -18.55
N THR A 160 14.20 -1.15 -17.43
CA THR A 160 13.50 0.12 -17.17
C THR A 160 14.43 1.18 -16.58
N MET A 161 14.04 2.46 -16.73
CA MET A 161 14.75 3.58 -16.12
C MET A 161 14.64 3.50 -14.60
N GLN A 162 15.78 3.69 -13.92
CA GLN A 162 15.84 3.68 -12.47
C GLN A 162 15.74 5.11 -11.89
N GLY A 163 15.15 5.22 -10.69
CA GLY A 163 15.07 6.49 -9.96
C GLY A 163 14.20 7.56 -10.62
N VAL A 164 13.27 7.18 -11.48
CA VAL A 164 12.37 8.09 -12.19
C VAL A 164 11.05 8.20 -11.46
N THR A 165 10.57 9.43 -11.31
CA THR A 165 9.20 9.70 -10.88
C THR A 165 8.35 10.07 -12.08
N CYS A 166 7.24 9.35 -12.28
CA CYS A 166 6.26 9.63 -13.32
C CYS A 166 5.11 10.44 -12.73
N SER A 167 4.74 11.54 -13.38
CA SER A 167 3.61 12.40 -12.98
C SER A 167 2.33 12.14 -13.78
N SER A 168 2.32 11.15 -14.66
CA SER A 168 1.11 10.72 -15.38
C SER A 168 0.08 10.18 -14.39
N LEU A 169 -1.18 10.42 -14.68
CA LEU A 169 -2.27 9.81 -13.93
C LEU A 169 -2.31 8.32 -14.27
N VAL A 170 -2.24 7.52 -13.23
CA VAL A 170 -2.33 6.06 -13.31
C VAL A 170 -3.27 5.56 -12.22
N GLU A 171 -3.87 4.42 -12.44
CA GLU A 171 -4.71 3.74 -11.47
C GLU A 171 -4.12 2.36 -11.17
N TRP A 172 -4.44 1.79 -10.02
CA TRP A 172 -3.96 0.46 -9.69
C TRP A 172 -4.51 -0.62 -10.66
N PHE A 173 -5.62 -0.34 -11.36
CA PHE A 173 -6.14 -1.17 -12.44
C PHE A 173 -5.16 -1.32 -13.62
N ASP A 174 -4.29 -0.35 -13.83
CA ASP A 174 -3.27 -0.41 -14.90
C ASP A 174 -2.24 -1.52 -14.64
N SER A 175 -2.10 -1.98 -13.39
CA SER A 175 -1.18 -3.07 -13.05
C SER A 175 -1.56 -4.40 -13.71
N GLY A 176 -2.85 -4.72 -13.85
CA GLY A 176 -3.31 -5.94 -14.47
C GLY A 176 -2.89 -6.08 -15.94
N PRO A 177 -3.29 -5.13 -16.83
CA PRO A 177 -2.83 -5.12 -18.22
C PRO A 177 -1.31 -5.10 -18.35
N THR A 178 -0.62 -4.34 -17.49
CA THR A 178 0.84 -4.25 -17.48
C THR A 178 1.48 -5.62 -17.22
N ILE A 179 0.97 -6.38 -16.24
CA ILE A 179 1.46 -7.74 -15.95
C ILE A 179 1.24 -8.66 -17.15
N VAL A 180 0.07 -8.59 -17.79
CA VAL A 180 -0.25 -9.42 -18.95
C VAL A 180 0.68 -9.09 -20.12
N GLU A 181 0.94 -7.81 -20.40
CA GLU A 181 1.86 -7.38 -21.45
C GLU A 181 3.30 -7.82 -21.17
N LEU A 182 3.77 -7.69 -19.93
CA LEU A 182 5.11 -8.10 -19.52
C LEU A 182 5.34 -9.62 -19.56
N THR A 183 4.26 -10.41 -19.59
CA THR A 183 4.32 -11.88 -19.69
C THR A 183 3.96 -12.43 -21.05
N ASP A 184 4.02 -11.58 -22.11
CA ASP A 184 3.61 -11.93 -23.48
C ASP A 184 2.18 -12.46 -23.59
N GLY A 185 1.33 -12.11 -22.63
CA GLY A 185 -0.07 -12.45 -22.64
C GLY A 185 -0.89 -11.67 -23.66
N ILE A 186 -2.00 -12.21 -24.07
CA ILE A 186 -2.95 -11.52 -24.97
C ILE A 186 -4.05 -10.90 -24.11
N ILE A 187 -4.18 -9.57 -24.21
CA ILE A 187 -5.30 -8.86 -23.62
C ILE A 187 -6.46 -8.87 -24.62
N ASP A 188 -7.40 -9.78 -24.47
CA ASP A 188 -8.62 -9.80 -25.27
C ASP A 188 -9.82 -9.37 -24.39
N TYR A 189 -9.95 -8.06 -24.22
CA TYR A 189 -11.10 -7.44 -23.53
C TYR A 189 -11.87 -6.53 -24.49
N PRO A 190 -12.61 -7.07 -25.46
CA PRO A 190 -13.35 -6.25 -26.45
C PRO A 190 -14.34 -5.30 -25.81
N GLN A 191 -14.81 -5.57 -24.58
CA GLN A 191 -15.71 -4.71 -23.83
C GLN A 191 -15.04 -3.45 -23.25
N PHE A 192 -13.71 -3.40 -23.13
CA PHE A 192 -12.95 -2.25 -22.63
C PHE A 192 -12.21 -1.48 -23.73
N ALA A 193 -12.29 -1.93 -24.97
CA ALA A 193 -11.70 -1.27 -26.14
C ALA A 193 -12.55 -0.11 -26.68
N ARG A 194 -13.09 0.74 -25.81
CA ARG A 194 -13.89 1.92 -26.22
C ARG A 194 -13.45 3.17 -25.48
#